data_4e54a6f7f311fe04e5f95ef1a253e1a8
#
_entry.id   4e54a6f7f311fe04e5f95ef1a253e1a8
#
_cell.length_a   1.000
_cell.length_b   1.000
_cell.length_c   1.000
_cell.angle_alpha   90.00
_cell.angle_beta   90.00
_cell.angle_gamma   90.00
#
_symmetry.space_group_name_H-M   'P 1'
#
loop_
_entity.id
_entity.type
_entity.pdbx_description
1 polymer ?
#
loop_
_entity_poly.entity_id
_entity_poly.type
_entity_poly.pdbx_seq_one_letter_code
_entity_poly.pdbx_strand_id
1 'polypeptide(L)'
;MSLKGEVSSDPELPPVPSNPGRGMGLGTQILIGMVVGAALGAFLGEQVEVIQPIGDLFIRVLVLAAVPLVFFNLLAGLTALSDVRIFGRLAGKIMSYYVITDLVAISLGIGAMAILRPGVGMQLSEQVEGPVGAIPSVTEVLLGMVPTNVFQAFSEGNVVQLVVISVLLGVATILIGGTAGQRLANAYQDLARLFRKLVDLILLIAPVGIGALMAVPVGRYGTQLIGPMTRFLLGVWTAQFVVFLGYMMLLRFFTSRSPGRFLRDTGPLWATTAATTSSLASLSVGLEVAEKISLPRAVYSFTLPLGAQLNKDGTSVMLGAVLLFTAQAAGVEFAPAAFLTILLVGLLLSEGSGGIPGGGFVIALIYVQAFNLPIEVAAIVGGIYRLVDMGNTTVNIMGDLIGTSIVAESEAIRT
;
A
#
# COMPACT_ATOMS: atom_id res chain seq x y z
N MET A 1 7.27 15.33 56.44
CA MET A 1 7.13 13.93 56.00
C MET A 1 6.93 13.98 54.49
N SER A 2 8.04 13.77 53.78
CA SER A 2 8.17 14.03 52.32
C SER A 2 7.72 12.79 51.55
N LEU A 3 6.64 12.90 50.78
CA LEU A 3 6.23 11.89 49.80
C LEU A 3 6.94 12.19 48.47
N LYS A 4 8.11 11.58 48.25
CA LYS A 4 8.68 11.44 46.91
C LYS A 4 7.94 10.28 46.24
N GLY A 5 7.02 10.60 45.33
CA GLY A 5 6.42 9.65 44.42
C GLY A 5 7.46 9.18 43.39
N GLU A 6 7.63 7.88 43.28
CA GLU A 6 8.44 7.21 42.27
C GLU A 6 7.90 7.55 40.89
N VAL A 7 8.75 8.15 40.06
CA VAL A 7 8.52 8.31 38.63
C VAL A 7 8.66 6.90 38.05
N SER A 8 7.55 6.33 37.62
CA SER A 8 7.47 5.08 36.84
C SER A 8 8.32 5.25 35.58
N SER A 9 9.34 4.42 35.45
CA SER A 9 10.19 4.33 34.25
C SER A 9 9.33 4.00 33.03
N ASP A 10 9.32 4.90 32.04
CA ASP A 10 8.76 4.63 30.72
C ASP A 10 9.34 3.32 30.14
N PRO A 11 8.55 2.50 29.47
CA PRO A 11 9.09 1.33 28.78
C PRO A 11 10.03 1.83 27.67
N GLU A 12 11.32 1.58 27.84
CA GLU A 12 12.34 1.83 26.83
C GLU A 12 11.94 1.12 25.54
N LEU A 13 11.80 1.88 24.45
CA LEU A 13 11.67 1.33 23.12
C LEU A 13 12.91 0.46 22.84
N PRO A 14 12.75 -0.76 22.32
CA PRO A 14 13.89 -1.61 22.02
C PRO A 14 14.86 -0.87 21.09
N PRO A 15 16.17 -0.91 21.36
CA PRO A 15 17.16 -0.19 20.57
C PRO A 15 17.08 -0.65 19.12
N VAL A 16 16.99 0.32 18.21
CA VAL A 16 17.10 0.09 16.76
C VAL A 16 18.44 -0.61 16.53
N PRO A 17 18.47 -1.77 15.85
CA PRO A 17 19.73 -2.45 15.57
C PRO A 17 20.59 -1.57 14.66
N SER A 18 21.56 -0.90 15.24
CA SER A 18 22.54 -0.03 14.57
C SER A 18 23.69 -0.86 14.04
N ASN A 19 23.42 -1.83 13.18
CA ASN A 19 24.48 -2.44 12.38
C ASN A 19 23.90 -2.91 11.04
N PRO A 20 24.06 -2.14 9.94
CA PRO A 20 23.87 -2.71 8.62
C PRO A 20 25.01 -3.71 8.44
N GLY A 21 24.69 -5.00 8.62
CA GLY A 21 25.62 -6.07 8.26
C GLY A 21 26.19 -5.79 6.87
N ARG A 22 27.44 -6.18 6.61
CA ARG A 22 28.21 -5.96 5.36
C ARG A 22 27.56 -6.55 4.10
N GLY A 23 26.27 -6.94 4.11
CA GLY A 23 25.51 -7.46 2.99
C GLY A 23 24.72 -6.38 2.26
N MET A 24 24.47 -6.59 0.97
CA MET A 24 23.57 -5.74 0.18
C MET A 24 22.16 -5.79 0.76
N GLY A 25 21.51 -4.63 0.94
CA GLY A 25 20.12 -4.56 1.37
C GLY A 25 19.18 -5.28 0.41
N LEU A 26 18.06 -5.82 0.92
CA LEU A 26 17.08 -6.57 0.14
C LEU A 26 16.61 -5.79 -1.11
N GLY A 27 16.40 -4.48 -1.00
CA GLY A 27 16.03 -3.63 -2.13
C GLY A 27 17.06 -3.64 -3.27
N THR A 28 18.36 -3.59 -2.94
CA THR A 28 19.43 -3.69 -3.92
C THR A 28 19.47 -5.08 -4.57
N GLN A 29 19.25 -6.14 -3.79
CA GLN A 29 19.18 -7.51 -4.31
C GLN A 29 18.01 -7.67 -5.29
N ILE A 30 16.85 -7.09 -4.99
CA ILE A 30 15.67 -7.09 -5.88
C ILE A 30 15.97 -6.34 -7.18
N LEU A 31 16.60 -5.16 -7.12
CA LEU A 31 17.00 -4.42 -8.33
C LEU A 31 18.00 -5.21 -9.18
N ILE A 32 18.96 -5.88 -8.57
CA ILE A 32 19.90 -6.76 -9.28
C ILE A 32 19.14 -7.93 -9.91
N GLY A 33 18.25 -8.58 -9.16
CA GLY A 33 17.41 -9.66 -9.67
C GLY A 33 16.59 -9.23 -10.89
N MET A 34 16.00 -8.05 -10.83
CA MET A 34 15.25 -7.44 -11.94
C MET A 34 16.13 -7.22 -13.19
N VAL A 35 17.31 -6.61 -13.02
CA VAL A 35 18.23 -6.35 -14.15
C VAL A 35 18.76 -7.66 -14.75
N VAL A 36 19.15 -8.61 -13.91
CA VAL A 36 19.60 -9.94 -14.34
C VAL A 36 18.48 -10.68 -15.04
N GLY A 37 17.25 -10.64 -14.51
CA GLY A 37 16.08 -11.24 -15.13
C GLY A 37 15.81 -10.64 -16.51
N ALA A 38 15.81 -9.31 -16.64
CA ALA A 38 15.62 -8.64 -17.92
C ALA A 38 16.71 -9.03 -18.93
N ALA A 39 17.98 -9.09 -18.50
CA ALA A 39 19.09 -9.50 -19.35
C ALA A 39 18.95 -10.96 -19.81
N LEU A 40 18.58 -11.88 -18.91
CA LEU A 40 18.31 -13.28 -19.25
C LEU A 40 17.16 -13.41 -20.25
N GLY A 41 16.06 -12.68 -20.04
CA GLY A 41 14.94 -12.65 -20.98
C GLY A 41 15.36 -12.16 -22.36
N ALA A 42 16.10 -11.06 -22.42
CA ALA A 42 16.58 -10.48 -23.68
C ALA A 42 17.55 -11.43 -24.42
N PHE A 43 18.36 -12.20 -23.68
CA PHE A 43 19.33 -13.14 -24.27
C PHE A 43 18.71 -14.46 -24.70
N LEU A 44 17.83 -15.05 -23.87
CA LEU A 44 17.24 -16.38 -24.10
C LEU A 44 15.97 -16.33 -24.97
N GLY A 45 15.34 -15.16 -25.11
CA GLY A 45 14.07 -15.03 -25.81
C GLY A 45 13.00 -15.93 -25.18
N GLU A 46 12.16 -16.57 -25.99
CA GLU A 46 11.08 -17.45 -25.53
C GLU A 46 11.55 -18.65 -24.69
N GLN A 47 12.83 -19.08 -24.83
CA GLN A 47 13.36 -20.18 -24.03
C GLN A 47 13.37 -19.90 -22.53
N VAL A 48 13.29 -18.63 -22.13
CA VAL A 48 13.23 -18.23 -20.71
C VAL A 48 11.94 -18.67 -20.03
N GLU A 49 10.92 -19.09 -20.76
CA GLU A 49 9.65 -19.59 -20.20
C GLU A 49 9.83 -20.77 -19.23
N VAL A 50 10.94 -21.51 -19.35
CA VAL A 50 11.28 -22.59 -18.41
C VAL A 50 11.35 -22.11 -16.95
N ILE A 51 11.63 -20.83 -16.71
CA ILE A 51 11.68 -20.25 -15.36
C ILE A 51 10.36 -19.59 -14.93
N GLN A 52 9.33 -19.56 -15.78
CA GLN A 52 8.02 -19.02 -15.43
C GLN A 52 7.46 -19.59 -14.12
N PRO A 53 7.56 -20.94 -13.84
CA PRO A 53 7.06 -21.49 -12.57
C PRO A 53 7.68 -20.85 -11.32
N ILE A 54 8.88 -20.27 -11.41
CA ILE A 54 9.53 -19.56 -10.28
C ILE A 54 8.79 -18.26 -9.98
N GLY A 55 8.47 -17.48 -11.01
CA GLY A 55 7.67 -16.26 -10.88
C GLY A 55 6.26 -16.57 -10.35
N ASP A 56 5.61 -17.57 -10.90
CA ASP A 56 4.27 -18.01 -10.50
C ASP A 56 4.25 -18.48 -9.04
N LEU A 57 5.26 -19.27 -8.62
CA LEU A 57 5.41 -19.69 -7.23
C LEU A 57 5.57 -18.49 -6.30
N PHE A 58 6.39 -17.51 -6.69
CA PHE A 58 6.59 -16.30 -5.91
C PHE A 58 5.28 -15.52 -5.72
N ILE A 59 4.49 -15.34 -6.79
CA ILE A 59 3.15 -14.71 -6.69
C ILE A 59 2.24 -15.53 -5.77
N ARG A 60 2.19 -16.85 -5.92
CA ARG A 60 1.33 -17.73 -5.10
C ARG A 60 1.64 -17.63 -3.62
N VAL A 61 2.92 -17.64 -3.22
CA VAL A 61 3.27 -17.52 -1.79
C VAL A 61 3.06 -16.11 -1.25
N LEU A 62 3.17 -15.07 -2.10
CA LEU A 62 2.80 -13.71 -1.71
C LEU A 62 1.30 -13.61 -1.44
N VAL A 63 0.46 -14.08 -2.35
CA VAL A 63 -1.01 -14.07 -2.20
C VAL A 63 -1.45 -14.90 -0.99
N LEU A 64 -0.81 -16.06 -0.75
CA LEU A 64 -1.06 -16.89 0.44
C LEU A 64 -0.90 -16.11 1.75
N ALA A 65 0.12 -15.27 1.84
CA ALA A 65 0.38 -14.46 3.04
C ALA A 65 -0.46 -13.18 3.10
N ALA A 66 -0.80 -12.61 1.93
CA ALA A 66 -1.49 -11.33 1.82
C ALA A 66 -2.91 -11.37 2.35
N VAL A 67 -3.68 -12.40 2.02
CA VAL A 67 -5.09 -12.51 2.41
C VAL A 67 -5.26 -12.43 3.94
N PRO A 68 -4.58 -13.26 4.76
CA PRO A 68 -4.63 -13.13 6.20
C PRO A 68 -4.00 -11.82 6.71
N LEU A 69 -2.93 -11.35 6.07
CA LEU A 69 -2.27 -10.10 6.47
C LEU A 69 -3.21 -8.91 6.37
N VAL A 70 -3.92 -8.75 5.24
CA VAL A 70 -4.92 -7.68 5.03
C VAL A 70 -5.97 -7.73 6.13
N PHE A 71 -6.54 -8.91 6.36
CA PHE A 71 -7.58 -9.11 7.35
C PHE A 71 -7.13 -8.69 8.77
N PHE A 72 -5.99 -9.21 9.24
CA PHE A 72 -5.50 -8.90 10.59
C PHE A 72 -4.91 -7.50 10.72
N ASN A 73 -4.34 -6.92 9.66
CA ASN A 73 -3.91 -5.52 9.68
C ASN A 73 -5.08 -4.56 9.86
N LEU A 74 -6.17 -4.78 9.12
CA LEU A 74 -7.38 -3.96 9.26
C LEU A 74 -7.99 -4.09 10.65
N LEU A 75 -8.12 -5.31 11.17
CA LEU A 75 -8.59 -5.53 12.54
C LEU A 75 -7.70 -4.85 13.57
N ALA A 76 -6.38 -4.99 13.46
CA ALA A 76 -5.43 -4.36 14.36
C ALA A 76 -5.49 -2.83 14.28
N GLY A 77 -5.59 -2.27 13.07
CA GLY A 77 -5.73 -0.82 12.84
C GLY A 77 -7.01 -0.25 13.43
N LEU A 78 -8.16 -0.87 13.14
CA LEU A 78 -9.46 -0.43 13.65
C LEU A 78 -9.55 -0.53 15.18
N THR A 79 -9.06 -1.63 15.76
CA THR A 79 -9.13 -1.84 17.22
C THR A 79 -8.10 -1.04 18.02
N ALA A 80 -7.05 -0.51 17.38
CA ALA A 80 -6.13 0.44 18.01
C ALA A 80 -6.84 1.76 18.40
N LEU A 81 -8.01 2.06 17.82
CA LEU A 81 -8.83 3.24 18.12
C LEU A 81 -9.66 3.12 19.41
N SER A 82 -9.45 2.09 20.23
CA SER A 82 -10.32 1.71 21.34
C SER A 82 -10.35 2.65 22.56
N ASP A 83 -9.53 3.70 22.60
CA ASP A 83 -9.54 4.66 23.72
C ASP A 83 -10.33 5.94 23.33
N VAL A 84 -11.60 5.96 23.74
CA VAL A 84 -12.78 6.41 22.98
C VAL A 84 -13.13 7.93 23.05
N ARG A 85 -12.55 8.78 23.87
CA ARG A 85 -13.09 10.16 23.97
C ARG A 85 -12.21 11.28 23.46
N ILE A 86 -10.93 11.25 23.71
CA ILE A 86 -9.99 12.26 23.20
C ILE A 86 -9.47 11.83 21.81
N PHE A 87 -9.16 10.54 21.67
CA PHE A 87 -8.67 9.97 20.41
C PHE A 87 -9.76 9.86 19.32
N GLY A 88 -11.02 9.66 19.66
CA GLY A 88 -12.11 9.54 18.68
C GLY A 88 -12.25 10.74 17.75
N ARG A 89 -12.01 11.95 18.25
CA ARG A 89 -12.03 13.17 17.43
C ARG A 89 -10.79 13.28 16.54
N LEU A 90 -9.60 12.98 17.07
CA LEU A 90 -8.37 12.95 16.30
C LEU A 90 -8.43 11.87 15.21
N ALA A 91 -8.89 10.67 15.59
CA ALA A 91 -9.12 9.57 14.67
C ALA A 91 -10.10 9.94 13.56
N GLY A 92 -11.24 10.53 13.88
CA GLY A 92 -12.22 10.97 12.89
C GLY A 92 -11.66 11.99 11.90
N LYS A 93 -10.86 12.95 12.36
CA LYS A 93 -10.24 13.94 11.49
C LYS A 93 -9.19 13.33 10.58
N ILE A 94 -8.29 12.52 11.15
CA ILE A 94 -7.20 11.92 10.36
C ILE A 94 -7.73 10.88 9.36
N MET A 95 -8.71 10.07 9.75
CA MET A 95 -9.35 9.09 8.85
C MET A 95 -10.10 9.79 7.71
N SER A 96 -10.81 10.91 8.00
CA SER A 96 -11.45 11.69 6.94
C SER A 96 -10.43 12.24 5.94
N TYR A 97 -9.26 12.68 6.43
CA TYR A 97 -8.16 13.12 5.59
C TYR A 97 -7.67 11.96 4.70
N TYR A 98 -7.37 10.78 5.28
CA TYR A 98 -6.89 9.61 4.54
C TYR A 98 -7.89 9.18 3.46
N VAL A 99 -9.16 9.03 3.79
CA VAL A 99 -10.20 8.64 2.83
C VAL A 99 -10.26 9.61 1.64
N ILE A 100 -10.23 10.92 1.90
CA ILE A 100 -10.31 11.93 0.84
C ILE A 100 -9.06 11.88 -0.04
N THR A 101 -7.87 11.84 0.56
CA THR A 101 -6.61 11.84 -0.20
C THR A 101 -6.42 10.55 -0.98
N ASP A 102 -6.81 9.40 -0.44
CA ASP A 102 -6.79 8.11 -1.13
C ASP A 102 -7.70 8.09 -2.36
N LEU A 103 -8.94 8.57 -2.25
CA LEU A 103 -9.87 8.65 -3.39
C LEU A 103 -9.31 9.55 -4.50
N VAL A 104 -8.71 10.69 -4.13
CA VAL A 104 -8.03 11.58 -5.08
C VAL A 104 -6.83 10.87 -5.71
N ALA A 105 -6.04 10.16 -4.91
CA ALA A 105 -4.85 9.46 -5.37
C ALA A 105 -5.18 8.35 -6.39
N ILE A 106 -6.20 7.51 -6.12
CA ILE A 106 -6.67 6.50 -7.06
C ILE A 106 -7.12 7.17 -8.38
N SER A 107 -7.90 8.26 -8.26
CA SER A 107 -8.39 9.00 -9.43
C SER A 107 -7.25 9.57 -10.29
N LEU A 108 -6.19 10.08 -9.65
CA LEU A 108 -5.01 10.59 -10.35
C LEU A 108 -4.22 9.47 -11.04
N GLY A 109 -4.11 8.30 -10.41
CA GLY A 109 -3.51 7.12 -11.03
C GLY A 109 -4.24 6.66 -12.28
N ILE A 110 -5.57 6.58 -12.21
CA ILE A 110 -6.46 6.29 -13.36
C ILE A 110 -6.29 7.37 -14.42
N GLY A 111 -6.35 8.64 -14.05
CA GLY A 111 -6.23 9.77 -14.96
C GLY A 111 -4.90 9.78 -15.72
N ALA A 112 -3.79 9.49 -15.05
CA ALA A 112 -2.48 9.38 -15.68
C ALA A 112 -2.45 8.27 -16.74
N MET A 113 -3.01 7.10 -16.46
CA MET A 113 -3.09 6.00 -17.42
C MET A 113 -4.09 6.27 -18.55
N ALA A 114 -5.16 6.99 -18.28
CA ALA A 114 -6.12 7.41 -19.31
C ALA A 114 -5.48 8.36 -20.34
N ILE A 115 -4.56 9.23 -19.88
CA ILE A 115 -3.82 10.17 -20.74
C ILE A 115 -2.70 9.47 -21.51
N LEU A 116 -1.84 8.71 -20.81
CA LEU A 116 -0.63 8.11 -21.40
C LEU A 116 -0.88 6.80 -22.13
N ARG A 117 -1.99 6.14 -21.85
CA ARG A 117 -2.47 4.92 -22.50
C ARG A 117 -1.39 3.85 -22.70
N PRO A 118 -0.63 3.48 -21.63
CA PRO A 118 0.52 2.59 -21.76
C PRO A 118 0.16 1.16 -22.21
N GLY A 119 -1.03 0.67 -21.85
CA GLY A 119 -1.48 -0.69 -22.19
C GLY A 119 -2.07 -0.82 -23.61
N VAL A 120 -2.42 0.29 -24.24
CA VAL A 120 -3.08 0.26 -25.56
C VAL A 120 -2.11 -0.22 -26.64
N GLY A 121 -2.54 -1.24 -27.40
CA GLY A 121 -1.77 -1.80 -28.51
C GLY A 121 -0.71 -2.82 -28.07
N MET A 122 -0.67 -3.21 -26.79
CA MET A 122 0.11 -4.36 -26.36
C MET A 122 -0.47 -5.62 -27.00
N GLN A 123 0.33 -6.30 -27.82
CA GLN A 123 -0.03 -7.61 -28.36
C GLN A 123 0.30 -8.67 -27.31
N LEU A 124 -0.66 -8.88 -26.40
CA LEU A 124 -0.59 -10.01 -25.48
C LEU A 124 -1.02 -11.25 -26.29
N SER A 125 -0.14 -12.24 -26.42
CA SER A 125 -0.41 -13.50 -27.13
C SER A 125 -1.79 -14.05 -26.74
N GLU A 126 -2.48 -14.70 -27.67
CA GLU A 126 -3.89 -15.17 -27.63
C GLU A 126 -4.34 -15.99 -26.39
N GLN A 127 -3.50 -16.16 -25.39
CA GLN A 127 -3.80 -16.95 -24.17
C GLN A 127 -4.48 -16.14 -23.05
N VAL A 128 -4.87 -14.91 -23.27
CA VAL A 128 -5.78 -14.20 -22.33
C VAL A 128 -7.25 -14.53 -22.69
N GLU A 129 -7.52 -15.82 -22.92
CA GLU A 129 -8.86 -16.36 -23.05
C GLU A 129 -9.50 -16.60 -21.66
N GLY A 130 -9.62 -15.55 -20.85
CA GLY A 130 -10.62 -15.55 -19.80
C GLY A 130 -11.85 -14.80 -20.33
N PRO A 131 -13.10 -15.29 -20.10
CA PRO A 131 -14.25 -14.46 -20.39
C PRO A 131 -14.08 -13.18 -19.58
N VAL A 132 -13.90 -12.05 -20.28
CA VAL A 132 -14.05 -10.73 -19.66
C VAL A 132 -15.50 -10.69 -19.19
N GLY A 133 -15.73 -11.04 -17.93
CA GLY A 133 -17.05 -11.07 -17.33
C GLY A 133 -17.68 -9.67 -17.45
N ALA A 134 -18.98 -9.61 -17.63
CA ALA A 134 -19.68 -8.33 -17.59
C ALA A 134 -19.27 -7.58 -16.31
N ILE A 135 -18.92 -6.30 -16.46
CA ILE A 135 -18.55 -5.46 -15.31
C ILE A 135 -19.77 -5.43 -14.38
N PRO A 136 -19.65 -5.90 -13.13
CA PRO A 136 -20.79 -5.97 -12.23
C PRO A 136 -21.35 -4.57 -11.98
N SER A 137 -22.66 -4.46 -11.88
CA SER A 137 -23.33 -3.21 -11.51
C SER A 137 -22.90 -2.77 -10.10
N VAL A 138 -22.99 -1.47 -9.81
CA VAL A 138 -22.68 -0.94 -8.46
C VAL A 138 -23.47 -1.70 -7.38
N THR A 139 -24.73 -2.03 -7.65
CA THR A 139 -25.59 -2.78 -6.70
C THR A 139 -25.06 -4.20 -6.47
N GLU A 140 -24.68 -4.91 -7.53
CA GLU A 140 -24.10 -6.26 -7.42
C GLU A 140 -22.79 -6.24 -6.65
N VAL A 141 -21.94 -5.24 -6.88
CA VAL A 141 -20.69 -5.10 -6.13
C VAL A 141 -20.95 -4.80 -4.66
N LEU A 142 -21.82 -3.84 -4.35
CA LEU A 142 -22.14 -3.51 -2.95
C LEU A 142 -22.76 -4.68 -2.20
N LEU A 143 -23.67 -5.41 -2.84
CA LEU A 143 -24.26 -6.63 -2.25
C LEU A 143 -23.22 -7.76 -2.15
N GLY A 144 -22.40 -7.94 -3.18
CA GLY A 144 -21.32 -8.92 -3.23
C GLY A 144 -20.19 -8.67 -2.23
N MET A 145 -20.04 -7.42 -1.74
CA MET A 145 -19.07 -7.09 -0.68
C MET A 145 -19.45 -7.72 0.68
N VAL A 146 -20.72 -7.99 0.92
CA VAL A 146 -21.18 -8.60 2.18
C VAL A 146 -21.25 -10.11 2.00
N PRO A 147 -20.34 -10.90 2.60
CA PRO A 147 -20.34 -12.34 2.42
C PRO A 147 -21.46 -13.01 3.21
N THR A 148 -21.99 -14.07 2.66
CA THR A 148 -22.93 -14.97 3.38
C THR A 148 -22.19 -15.97 4.27
N ASN A 149 -20.90 -16.18 4.02
CA ASN A 149 -20.05 -17.12 4.75
C ASN A 149 -18.60 -16.59 4.85
N VAL A 150 -18.15 -16.38 6.08
CA VAL A 150 -16.80 -15.90 6.38
C VAL A 150 -15.73 -16.85 5.86
N PHE A 151 -15.91 -18.16 6.05
CA PHE A 151 -14.93 -19.16 5.62
C PHE A 151 -14.85 -19.28 4.09
N GLN A 152 -15.97 -19.07 3.39
CA GLN A 152 -15.98 -19.01 1.94
C GLN A 152 -15.15 -17.82 1.44
N ALA A 153 -15.32 -16.63 2.04
CA ALA A 153 -14.52 -15.45 1.69
C ALA A 153 -13.00 -15.69 1.84
N PHE A 154 -12.59 -16.41 2.90
CA PHE A 154 -11.18 -16.81 3.08
C PHE A 154 -10.73 -17.85 2.06
N SER A 155 -11.52 -18.88 1.79
CA SER A 155 -11.13 -19.96 0.87
C SER A 155 -11.06 -19.50 -0.59
N GLU A 156 -11.90 -18.54 -0.97
CA GLU A 156 -11.90 -17.93 -2.29
C GLU A 156 -10.87 -16.77 -2.41
N GLY A 157 -10.28 -16.35 -1.29
CA GLY A 157 -9.38 -15.20 -1.24
C GLY A 157 -10.07 -13.87 -1.60
N ASN A 158 -11.38 -13.77 -1.38
CA ASN A 158 -12.16 -12.56 -1.69
C ASN A 158 -11.85 -11.44 -0.70
N VAL A 159 -10.80 -10.69 -1.00
CA VAL A 159 -10.27 -9.67 -0.09
C VAL A 159 -11.28 -8.55 0.16
N VAL A 160 -12.13 -8.19 -0.81
CA VAL A 160 -13.16 -7.17 -0.61
C VAL A 160 -14.14 -7.59 0.48
N GLN A 161 -14.58 -8.85 0.45
CA GLN A 161 -15.45 -9.42 1.51
C GLN A 161 -14.71 -9.49 2.85
N LEU A 162 -13.42 -9.86 2.85
CA LEU A 162 -12.60 -9.91 4.07
C LEU A 162 -12.42 -8.54 4.70
N VAL A 163 -12.31 -7.48 3.91
CA VAL A 163 -12.29 -6.09 4.41
C VAL A 163 -13.59 -5.77 5.14
N VAL A 164 -14.75 -6.06 4.54
CA VAL A 164 -16.06 -5.84 5.20
C VAL A 164 -16.18 -6.63 6.50
N ILE A 165 -15.78 -7.91 6.49
CA ILE A 165 -15.75 -8.73 7.71
C ILE A 165 -14.83 -8.10 8.77
N SER A 166 -13.64 -7.62 8.38
CA SER A 166 -12.70 -6.97 9.30
C SER A 166 -13.30 -5.73 9.94
N VAL A 167 -14.00 -4.91 9.17
CA VAL A 167 -14.68 -3.71 9.70
C VAL A 167 -15.76 -4.11 10.71
N LEU A 168 -16.62 -5.07 10.37
CA LEU A 168 -17.68 -5.54 11.26
C LEU A 168 -17.14 -6.14 12.56
N LEU A 169 -16.11 -6.99 12.47
CA LEU A 169 -15.47 -7.59 13.64
C LEU A 169 -14.69 -6.57 14.47
N GLY A 170 -14.03 -5.60 13.82
CA GLY A 170 -13.34 -4.48 14.49
C GLY A 170 -14.31 -3.64 15.32
N VAL A 171 -15.45 -3.25 14.71
CA VAL A 171 -16.50 -2.52 15.42
C VAL A 171 -17.08 -3.36 16.57
N ALA A 172 -17.38 -4.63 16.35
CA ALA A 172 -17.87 -5.53 17.40
C ALA A 172 -16.86 -5.63 18.57
N THR A 173 -15.57 -5.72 18.28
CA THR A 173 -14.49 -5.76 19.30
C THR A 173 -14.45 -4.48 20.13
N ILE A 174 -14.59 -3.32 19.48
CA ILE A 174 -14.66 -2.02 20.17
C ILE A 174 -15.89 -1.96 21.08
N LEU A 175 -17.04 -2.44 20.61
CA LEU A 175 -18.30 -2.48 21.39
C LEU A 175 -18.24 -3.44 22.57
N ILE A 176 -17.54 -4.58 22.47
CA ILE A 176 -17.26 -5.48 23.60
C ILE A 176 -16.53 -4.73 24.70
N GLY A 177 -15.51 -3.95 24.33
CA GLY A 177 -14.75 -3.10 25.26
C GLY A 177 -14.10 -3.84 26.43
N GLY A 178 -13.64 -3.08 27.42
CA GLY A 178 -13.05 -3.62 28.65
C GLY A 178 -11.88 -4.59 28.41
N THR A 179 -11.63 -5.50 29.35
CA THR A 179 -10.52 -6.48 29.27
C THR A 179 -10.68 -7.50 28.15
N ALA A 180 -11.91 -7.83 27.77
CA ALA A 180 -12.18 -8.78 26.68
C ALA A 180 -11.88 -8.16 25.32
N GLY A 181 -12.36 -6.93 25.06
CA GLY A 181 -12.05 -6.19 23.84
C GLY A 181 -10.54 -5.96 23.67
N GLN A 182 -9.85 -5.59 24.75
CA GLN A 182 -8.39 -5.40 24.72
C GLN A 182 -7.63 -6.68 24.41
N ARG A 183 -8.05 -7.83 24.96
CA ARG A 183 -7.42 -9.14 24.62
C ARG A 183 -7.60 -9.49 23.15
N LEU A 184 -8.79 -9.25 22.58
CA LEU A 184 -9.04 -9.46 21.16
C LEU A 184 -8.18 -8.53 20.29
N ALA A 185 -8.11 -7.25 20.62
CA ALA A 185 -7.28 -6.27 19.92
C ALA A 185 -5.79 -6.68 19.92
N ASN A 186 -5.26 -7.12 21.06
CA ASN A 186 -3.90 -7.61 21.16
C ASN A 186 -3.67 -8.87 20.32
N ALA A 187 -4.63 -9.82 20.31
CA ALA A 187 -4.56 -11.02 19.47
C ALA A 187 -4.52 -10.67 17.98
N TYR A 188 -5.31 -9.68 17.52
CA TYR A 188 -5.25 -9.22 16.14
C TYR A 188 -3.91 -8.58 15.78
N GLN A 189 -3.32 -7.81 16.69
CA GLN A 189 -1.97 -7.24 16.51
C GLN A 189 -0.91 -8.34 16.40
N ASP A 190 -0.98 -9.37 17.25
CA ASP A 190 -0.02 -10.47 17.22
C ASP A 190 -0.17 -11.31 15.94
N LEU A 191 -1.39 -11.57 15.47
CA LEU A 191 -1.63 -12.24 14.21
C LEU A 191 -1.17 -11.39 13.02
N ALA A 192 -1.42 -10.08 13.03
CA ALA A 192 -0.87 -9.18 12.02
C ALA A 192 0.67 -9.21 11.99
N ARG A 193 1.33 -9.25 13.15
CA ARG A 193 2.80 -9.40 13.25
C ARG A 193 3.27 -10.76 12.70
N LEU A 194 2.55 -11.84 12.99
CA LEU A 194 2.86 -13.18 12.49
C LEU A 194 2.84 -13.21 10.95
N PHE A 195 1.74 -12.76 10.32
CA PHE A 195 1.64 -12.76 8.87
C PHE A 195 2.59 -11.76 8.20
N ARG A 196 2.89 -10.64 8.86
CA ARG A 196 3.94 -9.73 8.42
C ARG A 196 5.31 -10.40 8.40
N LYS A 197 5.64 -11.17 9.44
CA LYS A 197 6.88 -11.95 9.48
C LYS A 197 6.93 -13.02 8.42
N LEU A 198 5.78 -13.63 8.09
CA LEU A 198 5.68 -14.57 6.96
C LEU A 198 6.01 -13.87 5.62
N VAL A 199 5.48 -12.66 5.38
CA VAL A 199 5.83 -11.89 4.19
C VAL A 199 7.32 -11.53 4.17
N ASP A 200 7.92 -11.14 5.30
CA ASP A 200 9.37 -10.90 5.39
C ASP A 200 10.19 -12.11 4.93
N LEU A 201 9.77 -13.33 5.32
CA LEU A 201 10.43 -14.58 4.90
C LEU A 201 10.26 -14.83 3.39
N ILE A 202 9.06 -14.57 2.85
CA ILE A 202 8.79 -14.69 1.41
C ILE A 202 9.64 -13.67 0.62
N LEU A 203 9.82 -12.47 1.14
CA LEU A 203 10.63 -11.45 0.49
C LEU A 203 12.12 -11.82 0.39
N LEU A 204 12.62 -12.79 1.15
CA LEU A 204 13.99 -13.29 0.96
C LEU A 204 14.20 -13.93 -0.41
N ILE A 205 13.16 -14.52 -1.01
CA ILE A 205 13.21 -15.10 -2.36
C ILE A 205 12.77 -14.10 -3.44
N ALA A 206 12.37 -12.87 -3.06
CA ALA A 206 11.91 -11.85 -4.00
C ALA A 206 12.93 -11.51 -5.12
N PRO A 207 14.26 -11.43 -4.86
CA PRO A 207 15.21 -11.17 -5.95
C PRO A 207 15.12 -12.18 -7.10
N VAL A 208 14.91 -13.46 -6.78
CA VAL A 208 14.76 -14.53 -7.77
C VAL A 208 13.38 -14.52 -8.39
N GLY A 209 12.32 -14.39 -7.57
CA GLY A 209 10.93 -14.34 -8.03
C GLY A 209 10.67 -13.15 -8.97
N ILE A 210 11.10 -11.95 -8.58
CA ILE A 210 10.97 -10.74 -9.40
C ILE A 210 11.87 -10.81 -10.64
N GLY A 211 13.06 -11.42 -10.52
CA GLY A 211 13.91 -11.71 -11.66
C GLY A 211 13.20 -12.56 -12.71
N ALA A 212 12.52 -13.64 -12.30
CA ALA A 212 11.73 -14.49 -13.19
C ALA A 212 10.52 -13.75 -13.78
N LEU A 213 9.79 -12.95 -12.96
CA LEU A 213 8.67 -12.12 -13.41
C LEU A 213 9.08 -11.04 -14.42
N MET A 214 10.35 -10.62 -14.42
CA MET A 214 10.88 -9.70 -15.42
C MET A 214 11.39 -10.45 -16.65
N ALA A 215 12.06 -11.58 -16.47
CA ALA A 215 12.70 -12.33 -17.55
C ALA A 215 11.70 -12.84 -18.57
N VAL A 216 10.59 -13.43 -18.12
CA VAL A 216 9.60 -14.06 -19.01
C VAL A 216 8.93 -13.05 -19.94
N PRO A 217 8.36 -11.92 -19.46
CA PRO A 217 7.80 -10.91 -20.36
C PRO A 217 8.84 -10.29 -21.30
N VAL A 218 10.07 -10.04 -20.81
CA VAL A 218 11.13 -9.48 -21.66
C VAL A 218 11.54 -10.48 -22.75
N GLY A 219 11.62 -11.76 -22.44
CA GLY A 219 11.91 -12.81 -23.43
C GLY A 219 10.82 -12.98 -24.47
N ARG A 220 9.55 -12.91 -24.03
CA ARG A 220 8.38 -13.09 -24.91
C ARG A 220 8.10 -11.84 -25.77
N TYR A 221 8.17 -10.67 -25.19
CA TYR A 221 7.78 -9.41 -25.86
C TYR A 221 8.97 -8.51 -26.23
N GLY A 222 10.16 -8.80 -25.70
CA GLY A 222 11.40 -8.07 -26.02
C GLY A 222 11.30 -6.56 -25.78
N THR A 223 11.78 -5.81 -26.76
CA THR A 223 11.80 -4.35 -26.74
C THR A 223 10.41 -3.72 -26.78
N GLN A 224 9.37 -4.48 -27.14
CA GLN A 224 7.99 -3.97 -27.19
C GLN A 224 7.46 -3.57 -25.80
N LEU A 225 8.01 -4.13 -24.71
CA LEU A 225 7.66 -3.75 -23.34
C LEU A 225 8.28 -2.42 -22.89
N ILE A 226 9.39 -2.00 -23.47
CA ILE A 226 10.13 -0.81 -23.00
C ILE A 226 9.21 0.43 -23.05
N GLY A 227 8.52 0.65 -24.18
CA GLY A 227 7.61 1.78 -24.35
C GLY A 227 6.47 1.78 -23.32
N PRO A 228 5.64 0.72 -23.26
CA PRO A 228 4.57 0.58 -22.29
C PRO A 228 5.02 0.75 -20.83
N MET A 229 6.09 0.07 -20.41
CA MET A 229 6.59 0.13 -19.03
C MET A 229 7.17 1.50 -18.68
N THR A 230 7.85 2.16 -19.61
CA THR A 230 8.33 3.52 -19.42
C THR A 230 7.15 4.50 -19.26
N ARG A 231 6.12 4.42 -20.11
CA ARG A 231 4.92 5.26 -20.00
C ARG A 231 4.18 5.00 -18.69
N PHE A 232 4.05 3.73 -18.28
CA PHE A 232 3.45 3.35 -17.02
C PHE A 232 4.21 3.99 -15.84
N LEU A 233 5.52 3.79 -15.76
CA LEU A 233 6.36 4.31 -14.67
C LEU A 233 6.32 5.84 -14.61
N LEU A 234 6.46 6.51 -15.74
CA LEU A 234 6.37 7.97 -15.82
C LEU A 234 4.98 8.46 -15.41
N GLY A 235 3.92 7.75 -15.80
CA GLY A 235 2.54 8.07 -15.41
C GLY A 235 2.33 7.97 -13.92
N VAL A 236 2.79 6.88 -13.29
CA VAL A 236 2.70 6.70 -11.83
C VAL A 236 3.49 7.79 -11.11
N TRP A 237 4.74 8.01 -11.49
CA TRP A 237 5.58 9.04 -10.84
C TRP A 237 5.02 10.45 -11.03
N THR A 238 4.44 10.76 -12.21
CA THR A 238 3.76 12.04 -12.45
C THR A 238 2.54 12.19 -11.55
N ALA A 239 1.70 11.17 -11.44
CA ALA A 239 0.53 11.20 -10.56
C ALA A 239 0.93 11.34 -9.08
N GLN A 240 1.96 10.61 -8.63
CA GLN A 240 2.53 10.74 -7.28
C GLN A 240 3.07 12.15 -7.03
N PHE A 241 3.73 12.74 -8.01
CA PHE A 241 4.21 14.12 -7.92
C PHE A 241 3.05 15.12 -7.83
N VAL A 242 1.96 14.91 -8.56
CA VAL A 242 0.74 15.74 -8.45
C VAL A 242 0.11 15.61 -7.05
N VAL A 243 0.00 14.39 -6.49
CA VAL A 243 -0.43 14.18 -5.11
C VAL A 243 0.46 14.96 -4.15
N PHE A 244 1.77 14.85 -4.34
CA PHE A 244 2.74 15.57 -3.52
C PHE A 244 2.59 17.10 -3.60
N LEU A 245 2.36 17.66 -4.79
CA LEU A 245 2.03 19.08 -4.93
C LEU A 245 0.74 19.43 -4.20
N GLY A 246 -0.28 18.58 -4.27
CA GLY A 246 -1.51 18.70 -3.48
C GLY A 246 -1.24 18.78 -1.99
N TYR A 247 -0.35 17.93 -1.47
CA TYR A 247 0.09 17.97 -0.07
C TYR A 247 0.75 19.30 0.32
N MET A 248 1.60 19.84 -0.56
CA MET A 248 2.21 21.16 -0.30
C MET A 248 1.18 22.27 -0.27
N MET A 249 0.15 22.18 -1.11
CA MET A 249 -0.98 23.11 -1.10
C MET A 249 -1.80 22.95 0.20
N LEU A 250 -2.16 21.74 0.60
CA LEU A 250 -2.88 21.46 1.84
C LEU A 250 -2.10 21.98 3.04
N LEU A 251 -0.79 21.70 3.12
CA LEU A 251 0.07 22.23 4.18
C LEU A 251 0.03 23.76 4.22
N ARG A 252 0.12 24.42 3.05
CA ARG A 252 0.14 25.89 2.95
C ARG A 252 -1.18 26.52 3.36
N PHE A 253 -2.32 25.89 3.04
CA PHE A 253 -3.64 26.48 3.29
C PHE A 253 -4.23 26.11 4.65
N PHE A 254 -3.91 24.93 5.18
CA PHE A 254 -4.50 24.43 6.43
C PHE A 254 -3.54 24.47 7.61
N THR A 255 -2.29 24.95 7.42
CA THR A 255 -1.34 25.12 8.52
C THR A 255 -0.55 26.42 8.37
N SER A 256 0.05 26.86 9.46
CA SER A 256 0.95 28.02 9.50
C SER A 256 2.36 27.70 8.95
N ARG A 257 2.60 26.45 8.47
CA ARG A 257 3.92 25.95 8.07
C ARG A 257 4.30 26.37 6.65
N SER A 258 5.58 26.69 6.46
CA SER A 258 6.14 26.98 5.13
C SER A 258 6.49 25.67 4.42
N PRO A 259 5.94 25.41 3.20
CA PRO A 259 6.28 24.21 2.42
C PRO A 259 7.78 24.02 2.20
N GLY A 260 8.51 25.07 1.83
CA GLY A 260 9.97 24.98 1.58
C GLY A 260 10.78 24.59 2.81
N ARG A 261 10.40 25.10 4.01
CA ARG A 261 11.04 24.68 5.27
C ARG A 261 10.68 23.24 5.61
N PHE A 262 9.41 22.88 5.44
CA PHE A 262 8.93 21.53 5.68
C PHE A 262 9.69 20.51 4.83
N LEU A 263 9.86 20.76 3.51
CA LEU A 263 10.61 19.88 2.61
C LEU A 263 12.06 19.68 3.06
N ARG A 264 12.73 20.75 3.46
CA ARG A 264 14.12 20.69 3.93
C ARG A 264 14.23 19.87 5.22
N ASP A 265 13.31 20.05 6.15
CA ASP A 265 13.36 19.43 7.47
C ASP A 265 12.96 17.94 7.42
N THR A 266 12.17 17.52 6.41
CA THR A 266 11.75 16.14 6.16
C THR A 266 12.72 15.36 5.26
N GLY A 267 13.82 15.94 4.77
CA GLY A 267 14.80 15.31 3.88
C GLY A 267 15.27 13.91 4.31
N PRO A 268 15.65 13.68 5.58
CA PRO A 268 16.06 12.34 6.05
C PRO A 268 14.96 11.28 5.86
N LEU A 269 13.70 11.66 6.02
CA LEU A 269 12.57 10.75 5.85
C LEU A 269 12.41 10.31 4.40
N TRP A 270 12.60 11.22 3.43
CA TRP A 270 12.55 10.88 2.01
C TRP A 270 13.59 9.83 1.62
N ALA A 271 14.84 10.02 2.10
CA ALA A 271 15.90 9.05 1.84
C ALA A 271 15.56 7.67 2.45
N THR A 272 15.03 7.66 3.68
CA THR A 272 14.67 6.42 4.36
C THR A 272 13.51 5.70 3.68
N THR A 273 12.44 6.41 3.29
CA THR A 273 11.29 5.81 2.62
C THR A 273 11.65 5.23 1.26
N ALA A 274 12.41 5.96 0.45
CA ALA A 274 12.89 5.50 -0.85
C ALA A 274 13.81 4.27 -0.72
N ALA A 275 14.68 4.25 0.29
CA ALA A 275 15.60 3.13 0.50
C ALA A 275 14.90 1.88 1.04
N THR A 276 14.01 2.04 2.03
CA THR A 276 13.34 0.92 2.71
C THR A 276 12.13 0.39 1.96
N THR A 277 11.38 1.26 1.26
CA THR A 277 10.05 0.98 0.70
C THR A 277 9.10 0.35 1.74
N SER A 278 9.22 0.80 2.99
CA SER A 278 8.40 0.34 4.11
C SER A 278 7.99 1.50 4.99
N SER A 279 6.70 1.78 5.07
CA SER A 279 6.14 2.82 5.94
C SER A 279 6.47 2.52 7.40
N LEU A 280 6.38 1.26 7.81
CA LEU A 280 6.67 0.85 9.18
C LEU A 280 8.15 0.97 9.54
N ALA A 281 9.06 0.59 8.63
CA ALA A 281 10.50 0.75 8.87
C ALA A 281 10.90 2.24 8.91
N SER A 282 10.16 3.10 8.23
CA SER A 282 10.40 4.55 8.20
C SER A 282 9.74 5.31 9.35
N LEU A 283 8.89 4.63 10.14
CA LEU A 283 8.08 5.27 11.19
C LEU A 283 8.96 5.92 12.28
N SER A 284 10.06 5.29 12.70
CA SER A 284 10.97 5.86 13.69
C SER A 284 11.54 7.20 13.24
N VAL A 285 12.02 7.27 11.99
CA VAL A 285 12.50 8.53 11.40
C VAL A 285 11.35 9.54 11.23
N GLY A 286 10.14 9.06 10.91
CA GLY A 286 8.93 9.89 10.85
C GLY A 286 8.61 10.56 12.20
N LEU A 287 8.72 9.81 13.31
CA LEU A 287 8.52 10.33 14.66
C LEU A 287 9.58 11.37 15.05
N GLU A 288 10.86 11.10 14.75
CA GLU A 288 11.97 12.05 14.98
C GLU A 288 11.77 13.35 14.18
N VAL A 289 11.35 13.23 12.92
CA VAL A 289 11.04 14.39 12.07
C VAL A 289 9.84 15.17 12.62
N ALA A 290 8.79 14.50 13.08
CA ALA A 290 7.62 15.14 13.68
C ALA A 290 8.01 15.97 14.92
N GLU A 291 8.88 15.45 15.77
CA GLU A 291 9.44 16.16 16.91
C GLU A 291 10.28 17.36 16.48
N LYS A 292 11.19 17.17 15.50
CA LYS A 292 12.04 18.23 14.95
C LYS A 292 11.24 19.39 14.37
N ILE A 293 10.11 19.11 13.70
CA ILE A 293 9.23 20.15 13.15
C ILE A 293 8.20 20.64 14.19
N SER A 294 8.38 20.29 15.47
CA SER A 294 7.58 20.75 16.61
C SER A 294 6.08 20.43 16.45
N LEU A 295 5.75 19.19 16.07
CA LEU A 295 4.39 18.68 16.17
C LEU A 295 4.07 18.30 17.63
N PRO A 296 2.83 18.49 18.12
CA PRO A 296 2.44 18.05 19.46
C PRO A 296 2.57 16.54 19.62
N ARG A 297 3.28 16.08 20.64
CA ARG A 297 3.51 14.64 20.89
C ARG A 297 2.21 13.85 21.01
N ALA A 298 1.20 14.42 21.68
CA ALA A 298 -0.13 13.80 21.84
C ALA A 298 -0.83 13.54 20.50
N VAL A 299 -0.50 14.27 19.43
CA VAL A 299 -1.06 14.07 18.09
C VAL A 299 -0.21 13.09 17.29
N TYR A 300 1.09 13.37 17.11
CA TYR A 300 1.91 12.57 16.21
C TYR A 300 2.18 11.16 16.72
N SER A 301 2.22 10.92 18.05
CA SER A 301 2.40 9.57 18.61
C SER A 301 1.22 8.62 18.30
N PHE A 302 0.07 9.19 17.97
CA PHE A 302 -1.12 8.44 17.55
C PHE A 302 -1.25 8.40 16.02
N THR A 303 -1.19 9.57 15.36
CA THR A 303 -1.53 9.67 13.93
C THR A 303 -0.48 9.04 13.03
N LEU A 304 0.82 9.14 13.33
CA LEU A 304 1.86 8.57 12.47
C LEU A 304 1.90 7.03 12.50
N PRO A 305 1.83 6.32 13.65
CA PRO A 305 1.68 4.88 13.65
C PRO A 305 0.41 4.40 12.95
N LEU A 306 -0.71 5.12 13.11
CA LEU A 306 -1.96 4.82 12.43
C LEU A 306 -1.82 5.00 10.92
N GLY A 307 -1.24 6.11 10.46
CA GLY A 307 -0.99 6.39 9.05
C GLY A 307 -0.06 5.38 8.40
N ALA A 308 1.04 5.03 9.06
CA ALA A 308 1.94 3.99 8.56
C ALA A 308 1.23 2.65 8.27
N GLN A 309 0.11 2.38 8.93
CA GLN A 309 -0.74 1.21 8.68
C GLN A 309 -1.81 1.46 7.62
N LEU A 310 -2.54 2.56 7.71
CA LEU A 310 -3.78 2.80 6.96
C LEU A 310 -3.62 3.77 5.78
N ASN A 311 -2.85 4.83 5.89
CA ASN A 311 -2.71 5.79 4.79
C ASN A 311 -1.80 5.27 3.68
N LYS A 312 -2.34 5.17 2.47
CA LYS A 312 -1.66 4.54 1.34
C LYS A 312 -1.79 5.31 0.02
N ASP A 313 -1.82 6.64 0.07
CA ASP A 313 -2.07 7.50 -1.09
C ASP A 313 -1.14 7.19 -2.28
N GLY A 314 0.16 6.97 -2.05
CA GLY A 314 1.08 6.58 -3.12
C GLY A 314 0.77 5.19 -3.70
N THR A 315 0.40 4.24 -2.84
CA THR A 315 -0.06 2.92 -3.26
C THR A 315 -1.38 3.04 -4.02
N SER A 316 -2.29 3.89 -3.58
CA SER A 316 -3.58 4.17 -4.23
C SER A 316 -3.42 4.74 -5.64
N VAL A 317 -2.45 5.64 -5.88
CA VAL A 317 -2.06 6.05 -7.23
C VAL A 317 -1.70 4.84 -8.09
N MET A 318 -0.85 3.97 -7.56
CA MET A 318 -0.40 2.78 -8.27
C MET A 318 -1.56 1.80 -8.52
N LEU A 319 -2.47 1.58 -7.57
CA LEU A 319 -3.62 0.72 -7.74
C LEU A 319 -4.49 1.17 -8.91
N GLY A 320 -4.86 2.46 -8.95
CA GLY A 320 -5.60 3.03 -10.07
C GLY A 320 -4.85 2.90 -11.41
N ALA A 321 -3.53 3.09 -11.37
CA ALA A 321 -2.70 2.95 -12.56
C ALA A 321 -2.61 1.50 -13.05
N VAL A 322 -2.37 0.52 -12.17
CA VAL A 322 -2.27 -0.90 -12.56
C VAL A 322 -3.60 -1.41 -13.09
N LEU A 323 -4.72 -1.04 -12.46
CA LEU A 323 -6.04 -1.46 -12.92
C LEU A 323 -6.30 -0.99 -14.34
N LEU A 324 -6.13 0.32 -14.61
CA LEU A 324 -6.41 0.86 -15.95
C LEU A 324 -5.39 0.41 -16.99
N PHE A 325 -4.11 0.27 -16.62
CA PHE A 325 -3.10 -0.33 -17.49
C PHE A 325 -3.48 -1.73 -17.93
N THR A 326 -3.89 -2.57 -16.96
CA THR A 326 -4.31 -3.95 -17.23
C THR A 326 -5.56 -3.99 -18.10
N ALA A 327 -6.55 -3.15 -17.83
CA ALA A 327 -7.75 -3.04 -18.66
C ALA A 327 -7.42 -2.63 -20.10
N GLN A 328 -6.56 -1.62 -20.29
CA GLN A 328 -6.11 -1.20 -21.61
C GLN A 328 -5.39 -2.31 -22.38
N ALA A 329 -4.52 -3.06 -21.71
CA ALA A 329 -3.77 -4.14 -22.33
C ALA A 329 -4.67 -5.35 -22.66
N ALA A 330 -5.73 -5.57 -21.90
CA ALA A 330 -6.75 -6.59 -22.15
C ALA A 330 -7.85 -6.14 -23.10
N GLY A 331 -7.80 -4.89 -23.60
CA GLY A 331 -8.86 -4.34 -24.48
C GLY A 331 -10.20 -4.12 -23.78
N VAL A 332 -10.21 -3.97 -22.44
CA VAL A 332 -11.40 -3.77 -21.63
C VAL A 332 -11.62 -2.27 -21.40
N GLU A 333 -12.83 -1.80 -21.66
CA GLU A 333 -13.25 -0.44 -21.35
C GLU A 333 -14.23 -0.44 -20.17
N PHE A 334 -13.93 0.37 -19.16
CA PHE A 334 -14.83 0.57 -18.04
C PHE A 334 -15.93 1.57 -18.38
N ALA A 335 -17.18 1.19 -18.14
CA ALA A 335 -18.28 2.14 -18.20
C ALA A 335 -18.12 3.24 -17.14
N PRO A 336 -18.58 4.48 -17.37
CA PRO A 336 -18.49 5.56 -16.38
C PRO A 336 -19.11 5.19 -15.03
N ALA A 337 -20.17 4.37 -15.02
CA ALA A 337 -20.81 3.89 -13.79
C ALA A 337 -19.89 3.00 -12.92
N ALA A 338 -18.89 2.33 -13.52
CA ALA A 338 -17.93 1.51 -12.77
C ALA A 338 -16.94 2.34 -11.97
N PHE A 339 -16.79 3.64 -12.27
CA PHE A 339 -15.77 4.48 -11.65
C PHE A 339 -15.94 4.55 -10.11
N LEU A 340 -17.17 4.71 -9.63
CA LEU A 340 -17.44 4.72 -8.20
C LEU A 340 -17.04 3.39 -7.54
N THR A 341 -17.36 2.26 -8.17
CA THR A 341 -16.96 0.93 -7.71
C THR A 341 -15.44 0.79 -7.64
N ILE A 342 -14.75 1.22 -8.70
CA ILE A 342 -13.29 1.22 -8.78
C ILE A 342 -12.70 2.00 -7.61
N LEU A 343 -13.20 3.20 -7.33
CA LEU A 343 -12.73 4.02 -6.22
C LEU A 343 -12.97 3.36 -4.86
N LEU A 344 -14.17 2.83 -4.63
CA LEU A 344 -14.51 2.21 -3.33
C LEU A 344 -13.71 0.92 -3.08
N VAL A 345 -13.59 0.05 -4.07
CA VAL A 345 -12.81 -1.18 -3.95
C VAL A 345 -11.32 -0.83 -3.79
N GLY A 346 -10.81 0.14 -4.56
CA GLY A 346 -9.43 0.60 -4.44
C GLY A 346 -9.12 1.17 -3.05
N LEU A 347 -10.00 2.02 -2.51
CA LEU A 347 -9.89 2.57 -1.15
C LEU A 347 -9.81 1.46 -0.11
N LEU A 348 -10.73 0.49 -0.14
CA LEU A 348 -10.77 -0.61 0.82
C LEU A 348 -9.53 -1.52 0.74
N LEU A 349 -9.03 -1.74 -0.46
CA LEU A 349 -7.86 -2.59 -0.67
C LEU A 349 -6.54 -1.87 -0.32
N SER A 350 -6.42 -0.57 -0.58
CA SER A 350 -5.20 0.19 -0.28
C SER A 350 -4.85 0.13 1.21
N GLU A 351 -5.85 0.29 2.07
CA GLU A 351 -5.73 0.19 3.52
C GLU A 351 -5.19 -1.18 3.99
N GLY A 352 -5.44 -2.23 3.23
CA GLY A 352 -4.99 -3.60 3.52
C GLY A 352 -3.51 -3.85 3.27
N SER A 353 -2.79 -2.98 2.56
CA SER A 353 -1.41 -3.25 2.11
C SER A 353 -0.36 -3.32 3.23
N GLY A 354 -0.65 -2.76 4.40
CA GLY A 354 0.07 -3.00 5.65
C GLY A 354 1.45 -2.35 5.81
N GLY A 355 1.86 -1.42 4.97
CA GLY A 355 3.09 -0.64 5.13
C GLY A 355 4.41 -1.42 5.06
N ILE A 356 4.41 -2.59 4.42
CA ILE A 356 5.56 -3.48 4.23
C ILE A 356 6.08 -3.42 2.78
N PRO A 357 7.38 -3.70 2.53
CA PRO A 357 7.89 -3.77 1.17
C PRO A 357 7.12 -4.81 0.33
N GLY A 358 6.73 -4.46 -0.88
CA GLY A 358 6.01 -5.37 -1.77
C GLY A 358 4.51 -5.54 -1.51
N GLY A 359 3.99 -5.08 -0.37
CA GLY A 359 2.57 -5.23 -0.01
C GLY A 359 1.62 -4.63 -1.04
N GLY A 360 1.94 -3.46 -1.56
CA GLY A 360 1.14 -2.80 -2.59
C GLY A 360 1.03 -3.59 -3.90
N PHE A 361 2.08 -4.31 -4.31
CA PHE A 361 2.04 -5.15 -5.52
C PHE A 361 1.03 -6.29 -5.37
N VAL A 362 1.04 -6.94 -4.23
CA VAL A 362 0.08 -8.04 -3.95
C VAL A 362 -1.36 -7.52 -3.99
N ILE A 363 -1.59 -6.37 -3.35
CA ILE A 363 -2.91 -5.72 -3.39
C ILE A 363 -3.31 -5.32 -4.82
N ALA A 364 -2.36 -4.88 -5.65
CA ALA A 364 -2.64 -4.57 -7.05
C ALA A 364 -3.10 -5.79 -7.85
N LEU A 365 -2.48 -6.97 -7.63
CA LEU A 365 -2.93 -8.23 -8.25
C LEU A 365 -4.35 -8.59 -7.81
N ILE A 366 -4.64 -8.47 -6.51
CA ILE A 366 -5.97 -8.72 -5.96
C ILE A 366 -6.99 -7.72 -6.53
N TYR A 367 -6.61 -6.45 -6.65
CA TYR A 367 -7.47 -5.40 -7.21
C TYR A 367 -7.84 -5.69 -8.67
N VAL A 368 -6.86 -6.08 -9.47
CA VAL A 368 -7.07 -6.48 -10.86
C VAL A 368 -8.00 -7.70 -10.96
N GLN A 369 -7.79 -8.69 -10.09
CA GLN A 369 -8.62 -9.89 -10.02
C GLN A 369 -10.07 -9.59 -9.62
N ALA A 370 -10.29 -8.62 -8.72
CA ALA A 370 -11.63 -8.21 -8.29
C ALA A 370 -12.48 -7.64 -9.45
N PHE A 371 -11.83 -7.18 -10.53
CA PHE A 371 -12.49 -6.72 -11.76
C PHE A 371 -12.39 -7.73 -12.91
N ASN A 372 -12.08 -9.00 -12.61
CA ASN A 372 -11.96 -10.09 -13.59
C ASN A 372 -10.97 -9.76 -14.74
N LEU A 373 -9.93 -9.00 -14.45
CA LEU A 373 -8.86 -8.70 -15.41
C LEU A 373 -7.71 -9.71 -15.28
N PRO A 374 -6.93 -9.93 -16.35
CA PRO A 374 -5.84 -10.90 -16.34
C PRO A 374 -4.71 -10.49 -15.39
N ILE A 375 -4.45 -11.32 -14.38
CA ILE A 375 -3.39 -11.10 -13.38
C ILE A 375 -2.01 -11.10 -14.02
N GLU A 376 -1.80 -11.90 -15.07
CA GLU A 376 -0.56 -12.04 -15.81
C GLU A 376 -0.08 -10.69 -16.38
N VAL A 377 -1.01 -9.85 -16.82
CA VAL A 377 -0.71 -8.49 -17.29
C VAL A 377 -0.26 -7.60 -16.14
N ALA A 378 -0.98 -7.64 -15.03
CA ALA A 378 -0.60 -6.87 -13.84
C ALA A 378 0.75 -7.35 -13.27
N ALA A 379 1.06 -8.65 -13.39
CA ALA A 379 2.31 -9.24 -12.93
C ALA A 379 3.54 -8.68 -13.68
N ILE A 380 3.38 -8.19 -14.93
CA ILE A 380 4.46 -7.52 -15.68
C ILE A 380 4.97 -6.29 -14.91
N VAL A 381 4.06 -5.56 -14.24
CA VAL A 381 4.45 -4.43 -13.39
C VAL A 381 5.32 -4.87 -12.22
N GLY A 382 5.18 -6.11 -11.77
CA GLY A 382 6.01 -6.69 -10.70
C GLY A 382 7.51 -6.57 -10.97
N GLY A 383 7.91 -6.67 -12.25
CA GLY A 383 9.30 -6.52 -12.66
C GLY A 383 9.88 -5.12 -12.39
N ILE A 384 9.09 -4.07 -12.47
CA ILE A 384 9.49 -2.68 -12.20
C ILE A 384 8.97 -2.15 -10.86
N TYR A 385 8.25 -2.99 -10.12
CA TYR A 385 7.52 -2.59 -8.92
C TYR A 385 8.39 -1.86 -7.90
N ARG A 386 9.65 -2.28 -7.73
CA ARG A 386 10.57 -1.62 -6.79
C ARG A 386 10.72 -0.11 -7.06
N LEU A 387 10.78 0.29 -8.32
CA LEU A 387 10.87 1.70 -8.71
C LEU A 387 9.58 2.46 -8.39
N VAL A 388 8.43 1.80 -8.56
CA VAL A 388 7.12 2.34 -8.19
C VAL A 388 7.00 2.48 -6.68
N ASP A 389 7.43 1.46 -5.92
CA ASP A 389 7.28 1.37 -4.46
C ASP A 389 8.11 2.40 -3.69
N MET A 390 9.24 2.84 -4.26
CA MET A 390 10.01 3.97 -3.73
C MET A 390 9.14 5.25 -3.65
N GLY A 391 8.40 5.54 -4.72
CA GLY A 391 7.46 6.66 -4.77
C GLY A 391 6.24 6.43 -3.88
N ASN A 392 5.64 5.22 -3.92
CA ASN A 392 4.49 4.87 -3.08
C ASN A 392 4.77 5.18 -1.62
N THR A 393 5.86 4.61 -1.07
CA THR A 393 6.20 4.73 0.34
C THR A 393 6.52 6.18 0.73
N THR A 394 7.21 6.92 -0.16
CA THR A 394 7.51 8.32 0.10
C THR A 394 6.24 9.16 0.17
N VAL A 395 5.31 8.98 -0.76
CA VAL A 395 4.03 9.70 -0.78
C VAL A 395 3.18 9.32 0.44
N ASN A 396 3.09 8.03 0.79
CA ASN A 396 2.33 7.55 1.95
C ASN A 396 2.79 8.27 3.23
N ILE A 397 4.07 8.20 3.57
CA ILE A 397 4.60 8.77 4.81
C ILE A 397 4.58 10.31 4.81
N MET A 398 4.76 10.94 3.66
CA MET A 398 4.61 12.40 3.56
C MET A 398 3.15 12.82 3.79
N GLY A 399 2.19 12.05 3.28
CA GLY A 399 0.77 12.22 3.55
C GLY A 399 0.45 12.13 5.05
N ASP A 400 1.05 11.13 5.75
CA ASP A 400 0.92 10.97 7.21
C ASP A 400 1.37 12.23 7.96
N LEU A 401 2.56 12.75 7.64
CA LEU A 401 3.11 13.93 8.28
C LEU A 401 2.28 15.20 8.04
N ILE A 402 1.76 15.33 6.83
CA ILE A 402 0.93 16.48 6.45
C ILE A 402 -0.43 16.39 7.10
N GLY A 403 -1.09 15.22 7.05
CA GLY A 403 -2.34 14.98 7.76
C GLY A 403 -2.21 15.23 9.26
N THR A 404 -1.12 14.73 9.87
CA THR A 404 -0.78 15.01 11.27
C THR A 404 -0.62 16.49 11.54
N SER A 405 0.04 17.24 10.66
CA SER A 405 0.23 18.69 10.79
C SER A 405 -1.08 19.43 10.73
N ILE A 406 -1.99 19.05 9.82
CA ILE A 406 -3.32 19.65 9.67
C ILE A 406 -4.19 19.38 10.91
N VAL A 407 -4.17 18.14 11.40
CA VAL A 407 -4.92 17.77 12.61
C VAL A 407 -4.39 18.51 13.82
N ALA A 408 -3.06 18.61 13.98
CA ALA A 408 -2.43 19.34 15.08
C ALA A 408 -2.83 20.82 15.08
N GLU A 409 -2.78 21.50 13.93
CA GLU A 409 -3.20 22.90 13.80
C GLU A 409 -4.69 23.06 14.14
N SER A 410 -5.54 22.15 13.67
CA SER A 410 -6.98 22.19 13.94
C SER A 410 -7.35 21.93 15.41
N GLU A 411 -6.48 21.33 16.19
CA GLU A 411 -6.65 21.16 17.65
C GLU A 411 -6.10 22.37 18.42
N ALA A 412 -4.99 22.97 18.01
CA ALA A 412 -4.42 24.15 18.62
C ALA A 412 -5.34 25.39 18.58
N ILE A 413 -6.18 25.50 17.55
CA ILE A 413 -7.19 26.60 17.43
C ILE A 413 -8.32 26.45 18.48
N ARG A 414 -8.47 25.28 19.12
CA ARG A 414 -9.55 25.00 20.10
C ARG A 414 -9.12 25.05 21.55
N THR A 415 -7.83 25.15 21.82
CA THR A 415 -7.25 25.37 23.17
C THR A 415 -6.93 26.82 23.40
#